data_3fc8d5eee637dd27acb7061a6e71e2d7
#
_entry.id   3fc8d5eee637dd27acb7061a6e71e2d7
#
_cell.length_a   1.000
_cell.length_b   1.000
_cell.length_c   1.000
_cell.angle_alpha   90.00
_cell.angle_beta   90.00
_cell.angle_gamma   90.00
#
_symmetry.space_group_name_H-M   'P 1'
#
loop_
_entity.id
_entity.type
_entity.pdbx_description
1 polymer ?
#
loop_
_entity_poly.entity_id
_entity_poly.type
_entity_poly.pdbx_seq_one_letter_code
_entity_poly.pdbx_strand_id
1 'polypeptide(L)'
;MDDVGRTAIVLPPTHGDWSVAAERVGGVPLLRRILVSTQRAGVRRVIICAGDAAPRLQALVGEQPPESRIEWVDTEPEAVREAVGGNGISPCFFIRASTVLNPPLLTELRAAYHPGAPFVVPAGQGSDAPVALGSPAVPTGRLQPPVQVPLSGAAVCLDLANTTSEGAAAALYRALGKATDSWLIRRSRRLLFPIMRALVDTRVTPNQLTLAGFFIGLGAIACLWQGDYAWTIAGGMLFVLAYLTDLLDGMLARLRLQESRWGGVMDYVLDNLVHVGIFAAIVRATYLRRPESSVLVVGALLVVGAAIAAGIVGAHMIRRRRVNRLLAQLMHRDFALIVLLAALVDRLEWFLWAAAIGINLFWPSVLALLIRDRRAERQEHPETAAHLAPRPVCADREA
;
A
#
# COMPACT_ATOMS: atom_id res chain seq x y z
N MET A 1 26.76 -3.72 5.08
CA MET A 1 25.69 -2.70 4.94
C MET A 1 24.32 -3.20 5.41
N ASP A 2 24.13 -4.48 5.70
CA ASP A 2 22.82 -5.07 6.02
C ASP A 2 22.21 -4.69 7.38
N ASP A 3 22.91 -3.99 8.24
CA ASP A 3 22.49 -3.70 9.62
C ASP A 3 22.10 -2.23 9.87
N VAL A 4 22.28 -1.34 8.89
CA VAL A 4 21.99 0.09 8.99
C VAL A 4 20.49 0.31 9.17
N GLY A 5 20.12 1.03 10.25
CA GLY A 5 18.72 1.40 10.53
C GLY A 5 17.82 0.22 10.88
N ARG A 6 18.35 -0.89 11.41
CA ARG A 6 17.52 -1.99 11.96
C ARG A 6 17.03 -1.72 13.37
N THR A 7 17.62 -0.73 14.03
CA THR A 7 17.22 -0.24 15.35
C THR A 7 16.66 1.17 15.22
N ALA A 8 15.62 1.48 15.97
CA ALA A 8 15.09 2.83 16.14
C ALA A 8 15.01 3.18 17.64
N ILE A 9 15.34 4.40 17.96
CA ILE A 9 15.23 4.98 19.29
C ILE A 9 14.15 6.06 19.26
N VAL A 10 13.09 5.87 20.03
CA VAL A 10 12.02 6.85 20.17
C VAL A 10 12.34 7.73 21.38
N LEU A 11 12.65 8.99 21.08
CA LEU A 11 13.00 10.01 22.06
C LEU A 11 11.75 10.73 22.60
N PRO A 12 11.79 11.30 23.80
CA PRO A 12 10.72 12.13 24.32
C PRO A 12 10.36 13.27 23.35
N PRO A 13 9.12 13.78 23.41
CA PRO A 13 8.71 14.99 22.70
C PRO A 13 9.53 16.21 23.17
N THR A 14 9.61 17.25 22.34
CA THR A 14 10.40 18.47 22.63
C THR A 14 10.10 19.12 23.97
N HIS A 15 8.86 19.04 24.41
CA HIS A 15 8.41 19.61 25.70
C HIS A 15 8.23 18.56 26.80
N GLY A 16 8.68 17.32 26.58
CA GLY A 16 8.58 16.24 27.57
C GLY A 16 7.15 15.71 27.80
N ASP A 17 6.14 16.29 27.18
CA ASP A 17 4.75 15.88 27.33
C ASP A 17 4.40 14.72 26.39
N TRP A 18 4.33 13.52 26.95
CA TRP A 18 3.97 12.31 26.24
C TRP A 18 2.49 12.22 25.84
N SER A 19 1.63 13.18 26.21
CA SER A 19 0.23 13.20 25.76
C SER A 19 0.11 13.25 24.24
N VAL A 20 1.07 13.89 23.56
CA VAL A 20 1.14 13.94 22.09
C VAL A 20 1.25 12.56 21.46
N ALA A 21 1.85 11.58 22.14
CA ALA A 21 1.97 10.21 21.64
C ALA A 21 0.62 9.47 21.55
N ALA A 22 -0.37 9.92 22.32
CA ALA A 22 -1.75 9.44 22.30
C ALA A 22 -2.61 10.15 21.26
N GLU A 23 -2.17 11.29 20.73
CA GLU A 23 -2.90 12.07 19.74
C GLU A 23 -3.15 11.25 18.47
N ARG A 24 -4.39 11.31 17.96
CA ARG A 24 -4.76 10.53 16.79
C ARG A 24 -4.45 11.27 15.51
N VAL A 25 -3.64 10.68 14.67
CA VAL A 25 -3.34 11.18 13.33
C VAL A 25 -3.82 10.17 12.31
N GLY A 26 -4.79 10.54 11.47
CA GLY A 26 -5.39 9.61 10.53
C GLY A 26 -6.04 8.40 11.21
N GLY A 27 -6.73 8.63 12.34
CA GLY A 27 -7.47 7.61 13.11
C GLY A 27 -6.60 6.67 13.97
N VAL A 28 -5.27 6.86 14.03
CA VAL A 28 -4.32 5.99 14.74
C VAL A 28 -3.51 6.80 15.74
N PRO A 29 -3.33 6.33 17.01
CA PRO A 29 -2.44 6.98 17.97
C PRO A 29 -1.03 7.15 17.39
N LEU A 30 -0.40 8.29 17.64
CA LEU A 30 0.89 8.64 17.03
C LEU A 30 1.99 7.63 17.35
N LEU A 31 2.10 7.20 18.60
CA LEU A 31 3.08 6.18 18.98
C LEU A 31 2.90 4.89 18.17
N ARG A 32 1.66 4.39 18.05
CA ARG A 32 1.38 3.19 17.25
C ARG A 32 1.74 3.41 15.79
N ARG A 33 1.51 4.62 15.25
CA ARG A 33 1.90 4.98 13.88
C ARG A 33 3.41 4.93 13.70
N ILE A 34 4.19 5.47 14.64
CA ILE A 34 5.65 5.41 14.63
C ILE A 34 6.10 3.95 14.60
N LEU A 35 5.59 3.12 15.52
CA LEU A 35 5.98 1.71 15.64
C LEU A 35 5.67 0.89 14.38
N VAL A 36 4.47 1.03 13.82
CA VAL A 36 4.11 0.30 12.60
C VAL A 36 4.90 0.82 11.38
N SER A 37 5.15 2.14 11.32
CA SER A 37 5.94 2.71 10.21
C SER A 37 7.40 2.26 10.25
N THR A 38 8.01 2.20 11.43
CA THR A 38 9.39 1.68 11.62
C THR A 38 9.47 0.20 11.26
N GLN A 39 8.53 -0.63 11.73
CA GLN A 39 8.44 -2.04 11.38
C GLN A 39 8.34 -2.25 9.87
N ARG A 40 7.44 -1.53 9.19
CA ARG A 40 7.26 -1.60 7.73
C ARG A 40 8.49 -1.13 6.96
N ALA A 41 9.31 -0.26 7.55
CA ALA A 41 10.60 0.14 7.01
C ALA A 41 11.72 -0.87 7.30
N GLY A 42 11.42 -2.00 7.94
CA GLY A 42 12.37 -3.08 8.23
C GLY A 42 13.18 -2.90 9.51
N VAL A 43 12.74 -2.02 10.42
CA VAL A 43 13.30 -1.92 11.78
C VAL A 43 12.86 -3.15 12.56
N ARG A 44 13.82 -3.79 13.25
CA ARG A 44 13.58 -5.03 14.03
C ARG A 44 13.54 -4.77 15.53
N ARG A 45 14.18 -3.69 15.99
CA ARG A 45 14.28 -3.34 17.39
C ARG A 45 13.91 -1.86 17.59
N VAL A 46 12.99 -1.59 18.51
CA VAL A 46 12.57 -0.22 18.85
C VAL A 46 12.78 -0.01 20.34
N ILE A 47 13.59 0.97 20.68
CA ILE A 47 13.86 1.39 22.05
C ILE A 47 13.06 2.66 22.32
N ILE A 48 12.21 2.66 23.33
CA ILE A 48 11.36 3.80 23.69
C ILE A 48 11.85 4.37 25.03
N CYS A 49 12.36 5.60 24.98
CA CYS A 49 12.89 6.30 26.14
C CYS A 49 11.76 7.05 26.86
N ALA A 50 10.92 6.33 27.60
CA ALA A 50 9.69 6.87 28.17
C ALA A 50 9.73 7.07 29.69
N GLY A 51 10.68 6.48 30.42
CA GLY A 51 10.74 6.56 31.86
C GLY A 51 9.38 6.23 32.54
N ASP A 52 8.94 7.05 33.44
CA ASP A 52 7.68 6.90 34.19
C ASP A 52 6.41 6.91 33.29
N ALA A 53 6.50 7.41 32.07
CA ALA A 53 5.37 7.39 31.11
C ALA A 53 5.13 6.01 30.49
N ALA A 54 6.08 5.07 30.58
CA ALA A 54 6.02 3.77 29.91
C ALA A 54 4.71 3.00 30.15
N PRO A 55 4.16 2.85 31.38
CA PRO A 55 2.93 2.08 31.62
C PRO A 55 1.71 2.65 30.88
N ARG A 56 1.61 3.98 30.77
CA ARG A 56 0.52 4.66 30.05
C ARG A 56 0.67 4.49 28.54
N LEU A 57 1.90 4.52 28.04
CA LEU A 57 2.19 4.41 26.62
C LEU A 57 2.04 2.98 26.09
N GLN A 58 2.29 1.97 26.92
CA GLN A 58 2.07 0.56 26.57
C GLN A 58 0.62 0.29 26.16
N ALA A 59 -0.36 0.92 26.80
CA ALA A 59 -1.77 0.81 26.43
C ALA A 59 -2.06 1.34 25.01
N LEU A 60 -1.26 2.28 24.49
CA LEU A 60 -1.42 2.84 23.15
C LEU A 60 -0.91 1.92 22.03
N VAL A 61 -0.03 0.97 22.36
CA VAL A 61 0.51 0.00 21.39
C VAL A 61 -0.59 -0.96 20.92
N GLY A 62 -1.59 -1.25 21.77
CA GLY A 62 -2.74 -2.09 21.47
C GLY A 62 -2.47 -3.59 21.66
N GLU A 63 -3.53 -4.42 21.47
CA GLU A 63 -3.49 -5.87 21.72
C GLU A 63 -2.55 -6.65 20.77
N GLN A 64 -2.31 -6.10 19.57
CA GLN A 64 -1.36 -6.69 18.62
C GLN A 64 -0.15 -5.76 18.49
N PRO A 65 0.89 -5.94 19.30
CA PRO A 65 2.13 -5.18 19.16
C PRO A 65 2.77 -5.48 17.78
N PRO A 66 3.51 -4.54 17.21
CA PRO A 66 4.31 -4.77 16.02
C PRO A 66 5.24 -5.97 16.19
N GLU A 67 5.58 -6.65 15.09
CA GLU A 67 6.53 -7.78 15.09
C GLU A 67 7.96 -7.39 15.52
N SER A 68 8.25 -6.08 15.61
CA SER A 68 9.53 -5.57 16.12
C SER A 68 9.60 -5.75 17.64
N ARG A 69 10.80 -6.10 18.15
CA ARG A 69 11.07 -6.12 19.59
C ARG A 69 11.03 -4.71 20.13
N ILE A 70 10.11 -4.45 21.08
CA ILE A 70 9.97 -3.15 21.76
C ILE A 70 10.62 -3.25 23.14
N GLU A 71 11.49 -2.30 23.44
CA GLU A 71 12.18 -2.16 24.74
C GLU A 71 11.86 -0.80 25.32
N TRP A 72 11.43 -0.80 26.58
CA TRP A 72 11.10 0.42 27.34
C TRP A 72 12.27 0.74 28.25
N VAL A 73 12.79 1.95 28.15
CA VAL A 73 14.00 2.38 28.85
C VAL A 73 13.74 3.73 29.51
N ASP A 74 14.50 4.01 30.54
CA ASP A 74 14.47 5.31 31.19
C ASP A 74 14.99 6.42 30.26
N THR A 75 14.64 7.65 30.54
CA THR A 75 15.07 8.84 29.77
C THR A 75 16.51 9.24 30.04
N GLU A 76 17.15 8.65 31.05
CA GLU A 76 18.53 8.94 31.37
C GLU A 76 19.52 8.53 30.26
N PRO A 77 20.50 9.37 29.92
CA PRO A 77 21.46 9.09 28.85
C PRO A 77 22.25 7.79 29.04
N GLU A 78 22.50 7.39 30.28
CA GLU A 78 23.20 6.16 30.62
C GLU A 78 22.37 4.92 30.33
N ALA A 79 21.09 4.93 30.74
CA ALA A 79 20.14 3.87 30.45
C ALA A 79 19.93 3.69 28.93
N VAL A 80 19.88 4.78 28.18
CA VAL A 80 19.81 4.74 26.71
C VAL A 80 21.09 4.16 26.10
N ARG A 81 22.27 4.54 26.60
CA ARG A 81 23.55 3.99 26.13
C ARG A 81 23.68 2.51 26.43
N GLU A 82 23.27 2.06 27.59
CA GLU A 82 23.28 0.65 27.98
C GLU A 82 22.32 -0.17 27.11
N ALA A 83 21.09 0.29 26.93
CA ALA A 83 20.10 -0.34 26.07
C ALA A 83 20.58 -0.43 24.62
N VAL A 84 21.29 0.60 24.14
CA VAL A 84 21.87 0.62 22.81
C VAL A 84 23.08 -0.32 22.70
N GLY A 85 23.69 -0.81 23.84
CA GLY A 85 24.73 -1.88 23.84
C GLY A 85 26.19 -1.37 23.70
N GLY A 86 26.52 -0.13 24.04
CA GLY A 86 27.91 0.36 24.11
C GLY A 86 28.58 0.63 22.74
N ASN A 87 29.90 0.60 22.69
CA ASN A 87 30.77 1.08 21.59
C ASN A 87 30.80 0.18 20.33
N GLY A 88 29.73 -0.22 19.76
CA GLY A 88 29.78 -1.10 18.56
C GLY A 88 28.52 -1.15 17.72
N ILE A 89 27.63 -0.15 17.84
CA ILE A 89 26.31 -0.24 17.26
C ILE A 89 26.26 0.33 15.86
N SER A 90 25.57 -0.43 15.01
CA SER A 90 25.17 0.00 13.68
C SER A 90 24.32 1.26 13.75
N PRO A 91 24.37 2.12 12.74
CA PRO A 91 23.58 3.33 12.68
C PRO A 91 22.10 3.06 12.90
N CYS A 92 21.45 3.85 13.75
CA CYS A 92 20.06 3.69 14.15
C CYS A 92 19.25 4.95 13.85
N PHE A 93 17.93 4.79 13.75
CA PHE A 93 17.01 5.92 13.65
C PHE A 93 16.78 6.54 15.03
N PHE A 94 16.86 7.85 15.08
CA PHE A 94 16.39 8.66 16.21
C PHE A 94 15.10 9.33 15.81
N ILE A 95 14.02 9.08 16.54
CA ILE A 95 12.68 9.53 16.18
C ILE A 95 12.08 10.21 17.40
N ARG A 96 11.69 11.46 17.29
CA ARG A 96 10.99 12.17 18.36
C ARG A 96 9.54 11.67 18.43
N ALA A 97 9.00 11.43 19.61
CA ALA A 97 7.66 10.86 19.80
C ALA A 97 6.52 11.76 19.30
N SER A 98 6.78 13.04 19.07
CA SER A 98 5.83 13.98 18.42
C SER A 98 5.83 13.91 16.88
N THR A 99 6.63 13.03 16.27
CA THR A 99 6.83 13.00 14.84
C THR A 99 5.81 12.14 14.10
N VAL A 100 5.16 12.72 13.12
CA VAL A 100 4.37 12.01 12.11
C VAL A 100 5.28 11.62 10.95
N LEU A 101 5.41 10.32 10.73
CA LEU A 101 6.26 9.76 9.70
C LEU A 101 5.59 8.58 8.99
N ASN A 102 6.15 8.20 7.84
CA ASN A 102 5.73 7.04 7.09
C ASN A 102 6.94 6.18 6.62
N PRO A 103 6.74 4.92 6.20
CA PRO A 103 7.84 4.04 5.81
C PRO A 103 8.75 4.58 4.69
N PRO A 104 8.24 5.29 3.64
CA PRO A 104 9.11 5.88 2.61
C PRO A 104 10.18 6.81 3.18
N LEU A 105 9.86 7.66 4.17
CA LEU A 105 10.83 8.53 4.82
C LEU A 105 12.05 7.76 5.32
N LEU A 106 11.80 6.72 6.11
CA LEU A 106 12.88 5.92 6.70
C LEU A 106 13.70 5.18 5.64
N THR A 107 13.05 4.73 4.57
CA THR A 107 13.72 4.08 3.44
C THR A 107 14.61 5.06 2.68
N GLU A 108 14.17 6.29 2.45
CA GLU A 108 14.94 7.34 1.79
C GLU A 108 16.16 7.77 2.62
N LEU A 109 15.97 7.97 3.94
CA LEU A 109 17.08 8.30 4.84
C LEU A 109 18.12 7.17 4.88
N ARG A 110 17.67 5.90 4.90
CA ARG A 110 18.57 4.74 4.85
C ARG A 110 19.34 4.66 3.54
N ALA A 111 18.71 4.93 2.42
CA ALA A 111 19.34 4.91 1.10
C ALA A 111 20.39 6.03 0.93
N ALA A 112 20.21 7.13 1.62
CA ALA A 112 21.14 8.27 1.59
C ALA A 112 22.27 8.16 2.63
N TYR A 113 22.20 7.22 3.57
CA TYR A 113 23.22 7.04 4.59
C TYR A 113 24.49 6.41 3.98
N HIS A 114 25.66 6.99 4.30
CA HIS A 114 26.96 6.45 3.95
C HIS A 114 27.89 6.42 5.17
N PRO A 115 28.83 5.45 5.26
CA PRO A 115 29.81 5.40 6.32
C PRO A 115 30.66 6.70 6.34
N GLY A 116 30.66 7.41 7.44
CA GLY A 116 31.31 8.72 7.57
C GLY A 116 30.33 9.90 7.65
N ALA A 117 29.06 9.73 7.30
CA ALA A 117 28.04 10.72 7.65
C ALA A 117 27.74 10.66 9.15
N PRO A 118 27.83 11.77 9.90
CA PRO A 118 27.51 11.77 11.32
C PRO A 118 26.03 11.47 11.53
N PHE A 119 25.16 12.21 10.84
CA PHE A 119 23.72 12.03 10.80
C PHE A 119 23.17 12.40 9.42
N VAL A 120 22.11 11.70 9.03
CA VAL A 120 21.32 11.99 7.84
C VAL A 120 19.92 12.44 8.29
N VAL A 121 19.48 13.62 7.84
CA VAL A 121 18.21 14.23 8.23
C VAL A 121 17.43 14.69 6.98
N PRO A 122 16.10 14.86 7.10
CA PRO A 122 15.31 15.47 6.03
C PRO A 122 15.79 16.89 5.70
N ALA A 123 15.80 17.26 4.42
CA ALA A 123 16.17 18.58 3.99
C ALA A 123 15.23 19.66 4.59
N GLY A 124 15.81 20.85 4.90
CA GLY A 124 15.10 21.94 5.56
C GLY A 124 14.96 21.80 7.08
N GLN A 125 15.48 20.71 7.65
CA GLN A 125 15.53 20.47 9.08
C GLN A 125 16.99 20.42 9.52
N GLY A 126 17.36 21.30 10.46
CA GLY A 126 18.74 21.38 10.97
C GLY A 126 19.08 20.28 11.97
N SER A 127 19.97 20.61 12.92
CA SER A 127 20.38 19.70 14.01
C SER A 127 19.22 19.25 14.92
N ASP A 128 18.11 19.97 14.90
CA ASP A 128 16.91 19.67 15.70
C ASP A 128 15.83 18.90 14.93
N ALA A 129 16.25 18.18 13.89
CA ALA A 129 15.37 17.36 13.07
C ALA A 129 14.59 16.33 13.92
N PRO A 130 13.28 16.18 13.72
CA PRO A 130 12.48 15.23 14.49
C PRO A 130 12.77 13.77 14.13
N VAL A 131 13.46 13.52 13.01
CA VAL A 131 13.96 12.20 12.59
C VAL A 131 15.39 12.34 12.07
N ALA A 132 16.27 11.50 12.56
CA ALA A 132 17.64 11.37 12.10
C ALA A 132 18.06 9.90 11.98
N LEU A 133 18.99 9.61 11.08
CA LEU A 133 19.67 8.31 11.00
C LEU A 133 21.17 8.54 11.19
N GLY A 134 21.78 7.90 12.18
CA GLY A 134 23.19 8.05 12.44
C GLY A 134 23.72 7.08 13.49
N SER A 135 25.01 7.21 13.80
CA SER A 135 25.66 6.41 14.84
C SER A 135 25.29 6.93 16.23
N PRO A 136 24.96 6.06 17.19
CA PRO A 136 24.73 6.44 18.59
C PRO A 136 26.02 6.82 19.32
N ALA A 137 27.19 6.48 18.80
CA ALA A 137 28.47 6.94 19.31
C ALA A 137 28.62 8.43 18.98
N VAL A 138 28.36 9.29 19.97
CA VAL A 138 28.58 10.73 19.83
C VAL A 138 30.08 10.99 19.66
N PRO A 139 30.54 11.58 18.55
CA PRO A 139 31.94 11.98 18.44
C PRO A 139 32.27 13.02 19.51
N THR A 140 33.31 12.81 20.28
CA THR A 140 33.86 13.78 21.25
C THR A 140 34.55 14.97 20.59
N GLY A 141 34.29 15.21 19.28
CA GLY A 141 34.82 16.30 18.46
C GLY A 141 33.75 17.25 17.93
N ARG A 142 34.17 18.28 17.17
CA ARG A 142 33.25 19.23 16.52
C ARG A 142 32.16 18.46 15.74
N LEU A 143 30.90 18.65 16.14
CA LEU A 143 29.75 18.09 15.45
C LEU A 143 29.77 18.54 13.99
N GLN A 144 30.01 17.61 13.09
CA GLN A 144 29.85 17.89 11.66
C GLN A 144 28.37 18.17 11.37
N PRO A 145 28.06 19.10 10.47
CA PRO A 145 26.67 19.35 10.11
C PRO A 145 26.02 18.09 9.55
N PRO A 146 24.72 17.87 9.84
CA PRO A 146 24.01 16.70 9.33
C PRO A 146 23.88 16.77 7.80
N VAL A 147 23.92 15.62 7.15
CA VAL A 147 23.65 15.49 5.73
C VAL A 147 22.15 15.63 5.49
N GLN A 148 21.76 16.66 4.75
CA GLN A 148 20.36 16.92 4.43
C GLN A 148 19.94 16.16 3.16
N VAL A 149 18.83 15.42 3.25
CA VAL A 149 18.29 14.61 2.14
C VAL A 149 17.00 15.23 1.63
N PRO A 150 16.92 15.59 0.34
CA PRO A 150 15.66 16.01 -0.27
C PRO A 150 14.67 14.86 -0.26
N LEU A 151 13.49 15.07 0.31
CA LEU A 151 12.45 14.05 0.41
C LEU A 151 11.60 14.01 -0.87
N SER A 152 11.22 12.79 -1.27
CA SER A 152 10.21 12.63 -2.31
C SER A 152 8.82 13.07 -1.83
N GLY A 153 7.91 13.31 -2.78
CA GLY A 153 6.51 13.62 -2.43
C GLY A 153 5.76 12.47 -1.73
N ALA A 154 6.36 11.29 -1.63
CA ALA A 154 5.82 10.14 -0.90
C ALA A 154 6.30 10.06 0.56
N ALA A 155 7.38 10.74 0.92
CA ALA A 155 7.91 10.77 2.27
C ALA A 155 7.22 11.87 3.10
N VAL A 156 6.86 11.54 4.35
CA VAL A 156 6.23 12.48 5.30
C VAL A 156 7.08 12.53 6.56
N CYS A 157 7.48 13.73 6.93
CA CYS A 157 8.17 14.05 8.18
C CYS A 157 7.65 15.37 8.73
N LEU A 158 6.76 15.30 9.72
CA LEU A 158 6.14 16.47 10.35
C LEU A 158 6.21 16.32 11.88
N ASP A 159 6.50 17.41 12.56
CA ASP A 159 6.42 17.45 14.02
C ASP A 159 5.09 18.08 14.45
N LEU A 160 4.33 17.41 15.31
CA LEU A 160 3.07 17.92 15.86
C LEU A 160 3.27 19.14 16.75
N ALA A 161 4.50 19.42 17.21
CA ALA A 161 4.81 20.70 17.84
C ALA A 161 4.56 21.92 16.91
N ASN A 162 4.69 21.71 15.59
CA ASN A 162 4.60 22.75 14.57
C ASN A 162 3.40 22.57 13.60
N THR A 163 2.61 21.51 13.77
CA THR A 163 1.54 21.15 12.82
C THR A 163 0.38 20.51 13.58
N THR A 164 -0.84 20.78 13.16
CA THR A 164 -2.02 20.13 13.73
C THR A 164 -2.11 18.66 13.27
N SER A 165 -2.75 17.80 14.08
CA SER A 165 -3.04 16.41 13.73
C SER A 165 -3.84 16.28 12.43
N GLU A 166 -4.75 17.21 12.15
CA GLU A 166 -5.48 17.27 10.87
C GLU A 166 -4.56 17.61 9.69
N GLY A 167 -3.67 18.58 9.84
CA GLY A 167 -2.69 18.95 8.83
C GLY A 167 -1.73 17.80 8.51
N ALA A 168 -1.30 17.09 9.54
CA ALA A 168 -0.46 15.90 9.41
C ALA A 168 -1.21 14.72 8.75
N ALA A 169 -2.49 14.50 9.10
CA ALA A 169 -3.33 13.51 8.44
C ALA A 169 -3.56 13.83 6.95
N ALA A 170 -3.76 15.11 6.62
CA ALA A 170 -3.87 15.56 5.22
C ALA A 170 -2.57 15.36 4.44
N ALA A 171 -1.41 15.54 5.06
CA ALA A 171 -0.12 15.27 4.44
C ALA A 171 0.08 13.76 4.20
N LEU A 172 -0.25 12.91 5.19
CA LEU A 172 -0.24 11.46 5.01
C LEU A 172 -1.18 11.03 3.88
N TYR A 173 -2.39 11.58 3.81
CA TYR A 173 -3.34 11.29 2.74
C TYR A 173 -2.76 11.62 1.36
N ARG A 174 -2.14 12.80 1.20
CA ARG A 174 -1.48 13.19 -0.06
C ARG A 174 -0.35 12.24 -0.43
N ALA A 175 0.40 11.77 0.56
CA ALA A 175 1.51 10.83 0.38
C ALA A 175 1.07 9.38 0.08
N LEU A 176 -0.23 9.03 0.23
CA LEU A 176 -0.74 7.71 -0.17
C LEU A 176 -0.69 7.46 -1.68
N GLY A 177 -0.45 8.49 -2.48
CA GLY A 177 -0.29 8.40 -3.94
C GLY A 177 0.84 7.46 -4.33
N LYS A 178 0.57 6.59 -5.31
CA LYS A 178 1.60 5.76 -5.93
C LYS A 178 2.13 6.49 -7.17
N ALA A 179 3.42 6.33 -7.46
CA ALA A 179 3.99 6.87 -8.71
C ALA A 179 3.33 6.28 -9.97
N THR A 180 2.72 5.09 -9.81
CA THR A 180 1.99 4.39 -10.87
C THR A 180 0.53 4.83 -11.01
N ASP A 181 0.00 5.68 -10.11
CA ASP A 181 -1.40 6.09 -10.18
C ASP A 181 -1.71 6.84 -11.48
N SER A 182 -2.81 6.45 -12.13
CA SER A 182 -3.32 7.13 -13.31
C SER A 182 -3.76 8.57 -12.97
N TRP A 183 -3.90 9.41 -14.00
CA TRP A 183 -4.46 10.77 -13.82
C TRP A 183 -5.84 10.71 -13.18
N LEU A 184 -6.66 9.74 -13.56
CA LEU A 184 -8.01 9.54 -13.05
C LEU A 184 -8.00 9.21 -11.55
N ILE A 185 -7.16 8.28 -11.11
CA ILE A 185 -7.00 7.93 -9.69
C ILE A 185 -6.58 9.17 -8.89
N ARG A 186 -5.61 9.94 -9.39
CA ARG A 186 -5.16 11.18 -8.72
C ARG A 186 -6.29 12.20 -8.61
N ARG A 187 -7.15 12.33 -9.62
CA ARG A 187 -8.30 13.23 -9.60
C ARG A 187 -9.37 12.74 -8.64
N SER A 188 -9.73 11.45 -8.71
CA SER A 188 -10.71 10.81 -7.82
C SER A 188 -10.32 10.95 -6.34
N ARG A 189 -9.02 10.78 -6.00
CA ARG A 189 -8.55 10.99 -4.62
C ARG A 189 -8.80 12.39 -4.10
N ARG A 190 -8.64 13.41 -4.94
CA ARG A 190 -8.94 14.81 -4.50
C ARG A 190 -10.42 14.99 -4.18
N LEU A 191 -11.30 14.38 -4.98
CA LEU A 191 -12.75 14.41 -4.75
C LEU A 191 -13.15 13.61 -3.51
N LEU A 192 -12.45 12.50 -3.23
CA LEU A 192 -12.72 11.64 -2.09
C LEU A 192 -12.14 12.13 -0.77
N PHE A 193 -11.26 13.16 -0.80
CA PHE A 193 -10.61 13.67 0.41
C PHE A 193 -11.58 14.07 1.53
N PRO A 194 -12.67 14.85 1.28
CA PRO A 194 -13.62 15.21 2.34
C PRO A 194 -14.34 13.97 2.91
N ILE A 195 -14.68 13.00 2.06
CA ILE A 195 -15.29 11.74 2.50
C ILE A 195 -14.32 10.94 3.37
N MET A 196 -13.07 10.85 2.94
CA MET A 196 -12.02 10.17 3.71
C MET A 196 -11.82 10.82 5.09
N ARG A 197 -11.80 12.17 5.15
CA ARG A 197 -11.70 12.91 6.41
C ARG A 197 -12.86 12.59 7.36
N ALA A 198 -14.07 12.49 6.83
CA ALA A 198 -15.23 12.12 7.62
C ALA A 198 -15.20 10.65 8.10
N LEU A 199 -14.64 9.74 7.28
CA LEU A 199 -14.58 8.31 7.60
C LEU A 199 -13.45 7.95 8.56
N VAL A 200 -12.35 8.71 8.58
CA VAL A 200 -11.12 8.31 9.26
C VAL A 200 -11.28 8.13 10.77
N ASP A 201 -12.20 8.86 11.40
CA ASP A 201 -12.47 8.79 12.84
C ASP A 201 -13.73 7.97 13.18
N THR A 202 -14.39 7.38 12.17
CA THR A 202 -15.56 6.51 12.37
C THR A 202 -15.16 5.08 12.73
N ARG A 203 -16.14 4.24 13.07
CA ARG A 203 -15.96 2.80 13.30
C ARG A 203 -16.02 1.97 12.01
N VAL A 204 -16.25 2.61 10.86
CA VAL A 204 -16.31 1.91 9.56
C VAL A 204 -14.95 1.30 9.24
N THR A 205 -14.93 0.01 8.97
CA THR A 205 -13.68 -0.71 8.63
C THR A 205 -13.46 -0.75 7.11
N PRO A 206 -12.20 -0.88 6.64
CA PRO A 206 -11.93 -1.08 5.21
C PRO A 206 -12.72 -2.24 4.61
N ASN A 207 -12.77 -3.40 5.29
CA ASN A 207 -13.51 -4.58 4.80
C ASN A 207 -15.02 -4.33 4.64
N GLN A 208 -15.62 -3.47 5.48
CA GLN A 208 -17.01 -3.08 5.31
C GLN A 208 -17.22 -2.24 4.06
N LEU A 209 -16.25 -1.38 3.71
CA LEU A 209 -16.31 -0.61 2.46
C LEU A 209 -16.13 -1.51 1.25
N THR A 210 -15.19 -2.46 1.28
CA THR A 210 -15.01 -3.47 0.21
C THR A 210 -16.33 -4.22 -0.03
N LEU A 211 -16.98 -4.68 1.06
CA LEU A 211 -18.25 -5.39 0.95
C LEU A 211 -19.39 -4.50 0.42
N ALA A 212 -19.45 -3.24 0.86
CA ALA A 212 -20.42 -2.27 0.32
C ALA A 212 -20.18 -2.04 -1.17
N GLY A 213 -18.92 -1.84 -1.60
CA GLY A 213 -18.55 -1.73 -3.02
C GLY A 213 -18.97 -2.94 -3.83
N PHE A 214 -18.78 -4.14 -3.30
CA PHE A 214 -19.23 -5.38 -3.94
C PHE A 214 -20.76 -5.41 -4.15
N PHE A 215 -21.55 -5.09 -3.13
CA PHE A 215 -23.02 -5.06 -3.28
C PHE A 215 -23.50 -3.97 -4.24
N ILE A 216 -22.85 -2.79 -4.24
CA ILE A 216 -23.10 -1.74 -5.24
C ILE A 216 -22.78 -2.28 -6.64
N GLY A 217 -21.67 -3.02 -6.79
CA GLY A 217 -21.30 -3.67 -8.04
C GLY A 217 -22.31 -4.71 -8.52
N LEU A 218 -22.88 -5.51 -7.62
CA LEU A 218 -23.98 -6.42 -7.95
C LEU A 218 -25.23 -5.65 -8.42
N GLY A 219 -25.55 -4.51 -7.81
CA GLY A 219 -26.61 -3.61 -8.26
C GLY A 219 -26.32 -3.07 -9.67
N ALA A 220 -25.07 -2.70 -9.96
CA ALA A 220 -24.66 -2.27 -11.29
C ALA A 220 -24.87 -3.37 -12.33
N ILE A 221 -24.50 -4.62 -12.01
CA ILE A 221 -24.72 -5.79 -12.88
C ILE A 221 -26.22 -5.96 -13.14
N ALA A 222 -27.05 -5.93 -12.10
CA ALA A 222 -28.50 -6.11 -12.22
C ALA A 222 -29.13 -5.04 -13.11
N CYS A 223 -28.71 -3.78 -12.98
CA CYS A 223 -29.16 -2.69 -13.84
C CYS A 223 -28.73 -2.88 -15.31
N LEU A 224 -27.44 -3.13 -15.56
CA LEU A 224 -26.92 -3.36 -16.91
C LEU A 224 -27.58 -4.57 -17.58
N TRP A 225 -27.91 -5.58 -16.79
CA TRP A 225 -28.57 -6.80 -17.27
C TRP A 225 -29.91 -6.56 -17.91
N GLN A 226 -30.65 -5.51 -17.53
CA GLN A 226 -31.98 -5.19 -18.14
C GLN A 226 -31.83 -4.83 -19.62
N GLY A 227 -30.75 -4.15 -20.02
CA GLY A 227 -30.46 -3.80 -21.41
C GLY A 227 -31.09 -2.52 -21.91
N ASP A 228 -32.08 -1.95 -21.20
CA ASP A 228 -32.74 -0.68 -21.56
C ASP A 228 -31.81 0.51 -21.32
N TYR A 229 -31.98 1.59 -22.06
CA TYR A 229 -31.13 2.77 -21.99
C TYR A 229 -31.03 3.37 -20.57
N ALA A 230 -32.17 3.58 -19.90
CA ALA A 230 -32.16 4.13 -18.56
C ALA A 230 -31.45 3.22 -17.54
N TRP A 231 -31.68 1.92 -17.62
CA TRP A 231 -31.02 0.94 -16.76
C TRP A 231 -29.54 0.81 -17.05
N THR A 232 -29.10 0.95 -18.30
CA THR A 232 -27.67 0.92 -18.63
C THR A 232 -26.93 2.14 -18.08
N ILE A 233 -27.57 3.34 -18.07
CA ILE A 233 -27.00 4.53 -17.42
C ILE A 233 -26.93 4.31 -15.90
N ALA A 234 -28.03 3.85 -15.28
CA ALA A 234 -28.06 3.57 -13.83
C ALA A 234 -26.98 2.57 -13.43
N GLY A 235 -26.82 1.49 -14.21
CA GLY A 235 -25.76 0.51 -14.00
C GLY A 235 -24.35 1.08 -14.15
N GLY A 236 -24.11 1.94 -15.14
CA GLY A 236 -22.85 2.66 -15.30
C GLY A 236 -22.55 3.59 -14.13
N MET A 237 -23.55 4.32 -13.60
CA MET A 237 -23.40 5.17 -12.42
C MET A 237 -23.08 4.36 -11.17
N LEU A 238 -23.79 3.25 -10.93
CA LEU A 238 -23.51 2.35 -9.81
C LEU A 238 -22.11 1.72 -9.93
N PHE A 239 -21.67 1.40 -11.15
CA PHE A 239 -20.32 0.87 -11.35
C PHE A 239 -19.22 1.89 -11.02
N VAL A 240 -19.41 3.16 -11.39
CA VAL A 240 -18.51 4.26 -10.96
C VAL A 240 -18.54 4.42 -9.44
N LEU A 241 -19.71 4.30 -8.81
CA LEU A 241 -19.82 4.38 -7.35
C LEU A 241 -19.09 3.20 -6.67
N ALA A 242 -19.21 1.98 -7.19
CA ALA A 242 -18.45 0.81 -6.71
C ALA A 242 -16.93 1.05 -6.82
N TYR A 243 -16.46 1.55 -7.97
CA TYR A 243 -15.05 1.93 -8.17
C TYR A 243 -14.56 2.99 -7.16
N LEU A 244 -15.37 4.02 -6.87
CA LEU A 244 -15.01 5.04 -5.88
C LEU A 244 -14.97 4.46 -4.45
N THR A 245 -15.84 3.51 -4.14
CA THR A 245 -15.88 2.83 -2.83
C THR A 245 -14.64 1.95 -2.64
N ASP A 246 -14.19 1.23 -3.68
CA ASP A 246 -12.95 0.46 -3.73
C ASP A 246 -11.71 1.36 -3.49
N LEU A 247 -11.68 2.53 -4.12
CA LEU A 247 -10.60 3.50 -3.84
C LEU A 247 -10.59 3.96 -2.37
N LEU A 248 -11.77 4.15 -1.77
CA LEU A 248 -11.89 4.60 -0.37
C LEU A 248 -11.40 3.55 0.61
N ASP A 249 -11.73 2.26 0.43
CA ASP A 249 -11.33 1.20 1.35
C ASP A 249 -9.82 1.02 1.37
N GLY A 250 -9.18 0.98 0.21
CA GLY A 250 -7.73 0.89 0.10
C GLY A 250 -7.00 2.12 0.67
N MET A 251 -7.57 3.32 0.55
CA MET A 251 -7.00 4.53 1.17
C MET A 251 -7.19 4.51 2.68
N LEU A 252 -8.37 4.10 3.18
CA LEU A 252 -8.66 4.00 4.60
C LEU A 252 -7.77 2.95 5.28
N ALA A 253 -7.59 1.77 4.64
CA ALA A 253 -6.70 0.73 5.13
C ALA A 253 -5.26 1.23 5.29
N ARG A 254 -4.73 1.95 4.30
CA ARG A 254 -3.38 2.53 4.35
C ARG A 254 -3.26 3.63 5.41
N LEU A 255 -4.23 4.53 5.49
CA LEU A 255 -4.19 5.65 6.43
C LEU A 255 -4.29 5.18 7.88
N ARG A 256 -5.12 4.17 8.15
CA ARG A 256 -5.27 3.56 9.49
C ARG A 256 -4.26 2.46 9.79
N LEU A 257 -3.34 2.14 8.86
CA LEU A 257 -2.37 1.04 8.98
C LEU A 257 -3.03 -0.34 9.19
N GLN A 258 -4.25 -0.52 8.68
CA GLN A 258 -5.06 -1.74 8.77
C GLN A 258 -4.96 -2.63 7.53
N GLU A 259 -3.93 -2.45 6.71
CA GLU A 259 -3.69 -3.32 5.56
C GLU A 259 -3.42 -4.75 6.03
N SER A 260 -4.17 -5.69 5.50
CA SER A 260 -3.99 -7.11 5.76
C SER A 260 -3.88 -7.89 4.46
N ARG A 261 -3.17 -9.03 4.50
CA ARG A 261 -3.03 -9.91 3.34
C ARG A 261 -4.39 -10.47 2.91
N TRP A 262 -5.20 -10.89 3.88
CA TRP A 262 -6.53 -11.43 3.62
C TRP A 262 -7.49 -10.38 3.06
N GLY A 263 -7.44 -9.15 3.59
CA GLY A 263 -8.20 -8.03 3.04
C GLY A 263 -7.85 -7.78 1.57
N GLY A 264 -6.58 -7.75 1.21
CA GLY A 264 -6.17 -7.56 -0.18
C GLY A 264 -6.54 -8.72 -1.12
N VAL A 265 -6.58 -9.98 -0.62
CA VAL A 265 -7.06 -11.12 -1.42
C VAL A 265 -8.57 -11.06 -1.60
N MET A 266 -9.32 -10.77 -0.54
CA MET A 266 -10.78 -10.62 -0.58
C MET A 266 -11.18 -9.53 -1.56
N ASP A 267 -10.61 -8.35 -1.45
CA ASP A 267 -10.77 -7.20 -2.33
C ASP A 267 -10.54 -7.62 -3.79
N TYR A 268 -9.39 -8.21 -4.09
CA TYR A 268 -9.07 -8.69 -5.43
C TYR A 268 -10.10 -9.68 -5.99
N VAL A 269 -10.57 -10.64 -5.19
CA VAL A 269 -11.54 -11.65 -5.64
C VAL A 269 -12.91 -11.02 -5.89
N LEU A 270 -13.40 -10.21 -4.97
CA LEU A 270 -14.71 -9.56 -5.09
C LEU A 270 -14.76 -8.61 -6.30
N ASP A 271 -13.71 -7.84 -6.50
CA ASP A 271 -13.56 -6.97 -7.66
C ASP A 271 -13.62 -7.74 -8.99
N ASN A 272 -12.87 -8.84 -9.10
CA ASN A 272 -12.87 -9.63 -10.33
C ASN A 272 -14.26 -10.27 -10.59
N LEU A 273 -14.97 -10.69 -9.55
CA LEU A 273 -16.34 -11.18 -9.70
C LEU A 273 -17.27 -10.10 -10.25
N VAL A 274 -17.19 -8.87 -9.71
CA VAL A 274 -17.95 -7.73 -10.23
C VAL A 274 -17.58 -7.44 -11.68
N HIS A 275 -16.27 -7.39 -12.02
CA HIS A 275 -15.83 -7.08 -13.38
C HIS A 275 -16.32 -8.10 -14.41
N VAL A 276 -16.18 -9.39 -14.11
CA VAL A 276 -16.71 -10.47 -14.98
C VAL A 276 -18.22 -10.37 -15.14
N GLY A 277 -18.94 -10.09 -14.03
CA GLY A 277 -20.39 -9.89 -14.06
C GLY A 277 -20.81 -8.67 -14.89
N ILE A 278 -20.10 -7.54 -14.77
CA ILE A 278 -20.31 -6.33 -15.59
C ILE A 278 -20.11 -6.65 -17.07
N PHE A 279 -19.03 -7.36 -17.43
CA PHE A 279 -18.78 -7.74 -18.83
C PHE A 279 -19.89 -8.64 -19.36
N ALA A 280 -20.33 -9.65 -18.60
CA ALA A 280 -21.44 -10.50 -19.00
C ALA A 280 -22.74 -9.71 -19.18
N ALA A 281 -23.02 -8.74 -18.28
CA ALA A 281 -24.19 -7.89 -18.39
C ALA A 281 -24.15 -6.96 -19.63
N ILE A 282 -22.96 -6.40 -19.95
CA ILE A 282 -22.75 -5.59 -21.16
C ILE A 282 -22.97 -6.44 -22.42
N VAL A 283 -22.46 -7.67 -22.47
CA VAL A 283 -22.68 -8.60 -23.58
C VAL A 283 -24.17 -8.84 -23.79
N ARG A 284 -24.88 -9.17 -22.70
CA ARG A 284 -26.33 -9.37 -22.76
C ARG A 284 -27.08 -8.11 -23.20
N ALA A 285 -26.79 -6.96 -22.61
CA ALA A 285 -27.43 -5.69 -22.97
C ALA A 285 -27.21 -5.34 -24.46
N THR A 286 -26.00 -5.56 -24.97
CA THR A 286 -25.67 -5.35 -26.39
C THR A 286 -26.40 -6.33 -27.28
N TYR A 287 -26.45 -7.62 -26.90
CA TYR A 287 -27.14 -8.66 -27.68
C TYR A 287 -28.65 -8.44 -27.76
N LEU A 288 -29.30 -8.00 -26.67
CA LEU A 288 -30.73 -7.67 -26.68
C LEU A 288 -31.08 -6.57 -27.69
N ARG A 289 -30.18 -5.62 -27.91
CA ARG A 289 -30.36 -4.51 -28.85
C ARG A 289 -30.00 -4.89 -30.29
N ARG A 290 -29.00 -5.78 -30.44
CA ARG A 290 -28.49 -6.29 -31.72
C ARG A 290 -28.23 -7.79 -31.59
N PRO A 291 -29.18 -8.64 -31.93
CA PRO A 291 -29.06 -10.09 -31.80
C PRO A 291 -28.19 -10.69 -32.91
N GLU A 292 -26.89 -10.31 -32.93
CA GLU A 292 -25.89 -10.80 -33.87
C GLU A 292 -24.98 -11.82 -33.19
N SER A 293 -24.64 -12.89 -33.92
CA SER A 293 -23.69 -13.91 -33.42
C SER A 293 -22.32 -13.33 -33.11
N SER A 294 -21.90 -12.28 -33.81
CA SER A 294 -20.65 -11.53 -33.57
C SER A 294 -20.57 -11.00 -32.16
N VAL A 295 -21.67 -10.48 -31.59
CA VAL A 295 -21.75 -9.97 -30.21
C VAL A 295 -21.47 -11.06 -29.20
N LEU A 296 -22.01 -12.27 -29.41
CA LEU A 296 -21.79 -13.41 -28.53
C LEU A 296 -20.34 -13.91 -28.59
N VAL A 297 -19.78 -13.99 -29.79
CA VAL A 297 -18.37 -14.42 -29.97
C VAL A 297 -17.41 -13.44 -29.29
N VAL A 298 -17.56 -12.14 -29.57
CA VAL A 298 -16.73 -11.10 -28.98
C VAL A 298 -16.93 -11.03 -27.44
N GLY A 299 -18.19 -11.19 -27.00
CA GLY A 299 -18.53 -11.27 -25.59
C GLY A 299 -17.88 -12.47 -24.89
N ALA A 300 -17.88 -13.64 -25.50
CA ALA A 300 -17.20 -14.82 -24.98
C ALA A 300 -15.69 -14.58 -24.86
N LEU A 301 -15.07 -14.01 -25.88
CA LEU A 301 -13.64 -13.63 -25.88
C LEU A 301 -13.33 -12.64 -24.75
N LEU A 302 -14.21 -11.66 -24.50
CA LEU A 302 -14.04 -10.69 -23.40
C LEU A 302 -14.11 -11.39 -22.03
N VAL A 303 -15.17 -12.15 -21.77
CA VAL A 303 -15.42 -12.78 -20.46
C VAL A 303 -14.34 -13.83 -20.16
N VAL A 304 -14.03 -14.70 -21.12
CA VAL A 304 -13.00 -15.74 -20.96
C VAL A 304 -11.62 -15.09 -20.81
N GLY A 305 -11.29 -14.11 -21.64
CA GLY A 305 -10.02 -13.37 -21.53
C GLY A 305 -9.87 -12.67 -20.19
N ALA A 306 -10.93 -12.07 -19.66
CA ALA A 306 -10.93 -11.44 -18.33
C ALA A 306 -10.73 -12.46 -17.20
N ALA A 307 -11.40 -13.62 -17.28
CA ALA A 307 -11.23 -14.68 -16.29
C ALA A 307 -9.80 -15.26 -16.31
N ILE A 308 -9.22 -15.46 -17.48
CA ILE A 308 -7.81 -15.91 -17.64
C ILE A 308 -6.86 -14.86 -17.03
N ALA A 309 -7.04 -13.57 -17.39
CA ALA A 309 -6.22 -12.48 -16.85
C ALA A 309 -6.29 -12.44 -15.33
N ALA A 310 -7.49 -12.52 -14.75
CA ALA A 310 -7.71 -12.57 -13.32
C ALA A 310 -7.01 -13.78 -12.66
N GLY A 311 -7.11 -14.96 -13.27
CA GLY A 311 -6.44 -16.17 -12.78
C GLY A 311 -4.92 -16.04 -12.75
N ILE A 312 -4.31 -15.53 -13.84
CA ILE A 312 -2.86 -15.33 -13.96
C ILE A 312 -2.36 -14.34 -12.89
N VAL A 313 -3.01 -13.19 -12.77
CA VAL A 313 -2.63 -12.14 -11.83
C VAL A 313 -2.86 -12.60 -10.38
N GLY A 314 -3.99 -13.23 -10.07
CA GLY A 314 -4.30 -13.77 -8.75
C GLY A 314 -3.28 -14.82 -8.30
N ALA A 315 -2.92 -15.76 -9.17
CA ALA A 315 -1.89 -16.76 -8.88
C ALA A 315 -0.51 -16.10 -8.61
N HIS A 316 -0.20 -15.01 -9.29
CA HIS A 316 1.04 -14.26 -9.05
C HIS A 316 1.03 -13.53 -7.71
N MET A 317 -0.08 -12.87 -7.35
CA MET A 317 -0.25 -12.19 -6.05
C MET A 317 -0.14 -13.15 -4.87
N ILE A 318 -0.79 -14.32 -4.94
CA ILE A 318 -0.74 -15.34 -3.89
C ILE A 318 0.69 -15.83 -3.64
N ARG A 319 1.51 -15.96 -4.69
CA ARG A 319 2.90 -16.42 -4.62
C ARG A 319 3.90 -15.37 -4.12
N ARG A 320 3.46 -14.18 -3.67
CA ARG A 320 4.29 -13.07 -3.13
C ARG A 320 5.42 -12.60 -4.07
N ARG A 321 5.29 -12.75 -5.36
CA ARG A 321 6.31 -12.26 -6.30
C ARG A 321 6.21 -10.74 -6.46
N ARG A 322 7.35 -10.08 -6.57
CA ARG A 322 7.40 -8.63 -6.86
C ARG A 322 6.77 -8.40 -8.23
N VAL A 323 5.75 -7.54 -8.27
CA VAL A 323 5.12 -7.13 -9.53
C VAL A 323 6.02 -6.07 -10.16
N ASN A 324 6.46 -6.31 -11.41
CA ASN A 324 7.22 -5.34 -12.17
C ASN A 324 6.37 -4.06 -12.35
N ARG A 325 7.04 -2.87 -12.35
CA ARG A 325 6.36 -1.57 -12.51
C ARG A 325 5.48 -1.50 -13.76
N LEU A 326 5.96 -2.08 -14.88
CA LEU A 326 5.19 -2.18 -16.12
C LEU A 326 3.90 -2.99 -15.95
N LEU A 327 3.97 -4.14 -15.27
CA LEU A 327 2.81 -4.96 -14.99
C LEU A 327 1.81 -4.22 -14.09
N ALA A 328 2.31 -3.53 -13.06
CA ALA A 328 1.47 -2.71 -12.19
C ALA A 328 0.74 -1.59 -12.96
N GLN A 329 1.39 -0.96 -13.94
CA GLN A 329 0.77 0.07 -14.78
C GLN A 329 -0.28 -0.50 -15.73
N LEU A 330 -0.05 -1.68 -16.30
CA LEU A 330 -0.99 -2.36 -17.19
C LEU A 330 -2.23 -2.89 -16.46
N MET A 331 -2.16 -3.09 -15.16
CA MET A 331 -3.27 -3.58 -14.32
C MET A 331 -4.26 -2.51 -13.88
N HIS A 332 -4.16 -1.26 -14.37
CA HIS A 332 -5.11 -0.20 -14.03
C HIS A 332 -6.52 -0.52 -14.56
N ARG A 333 -7.50 -0.40 -13.67
CA ARG A 333 -8.91 -0.79 -13.91
C ARG A 333 -9.84 0.41 -14.09
N ASP A 334 -9.34 1.52 -14.65
CA ASP A 334 -10.04 2.80 -14.72
C ASP A 334 -11.18 2.83 -15.76
N PHE A 335 -11.70 1.66 -16.15
CA PHE A 335 -12.70 1.57 -17.22
C PHE A 335 -14.15 1.83 -16.78
N ALA A 336 -14.42 1.98 -15.47
CA ALA A 336 -15.77 2.26 -14.99
C ALA A 336 -16.38 3.54 -15.59
N LEU A 337 -15.56 4.61 -15.71
CA LEU A 337 -15.99 5.83 -16.40
C LEU A 337 -16.22 5.62 -17.90
N ILE A 338 -15.43 4.77 -18.54
CA ILE A 338 -15.59 4.46 -19.98
C ILE A 338 -16.91 3.73 -20.20
N VAL A 339 -17.27 2.78 -19.31
CA VAL A 339 -18.58 2.11 -19.35
C VAL A 339 -19.72 3.10 -19.18
N LEU A 340 -19.63 4.03 -18.22
CA LEU A 340 -20.64 5.07 -18.02
C LEU A 340 -20.76 5.98 -19.25
N LEU A 341 -19.64 6.43 -19.81
CA LEU A 341 -19.66 7.26 -21.03
C LEU A 341 -20.26 6.51 -22.22
N ALA A 342 -19.91 5.23 -22.41
CA ALA A 342 -20.50 4.39 -23.46
C ALA A 342 -22.01 4.18 -23.26
N ALA A 343 -22.46 4.07 -22.01
CA ALA A 343 -23.89 3.99 -21.66
C ALA A 343 -24.63 5.31 -21.96
N LEU A 344 -24.03 6.46 -21.61
CA LEU A 344 -24.61 7.79 -21.88
C LEU A 344 -24.77 8.07 -23.38
N VAL A 345 -23.81 7.64 -24.19
CA VAL A 345 -23.88 7.80 -25.66
C VAL A 345 -24.68 6.67 -26.33
N ASP A 346 -25.21 5.73 -25.54
CA ASP A 346 -25.92 4.53 -26.04
C ASP A 346 -25.08 3.68 -27.00
N ARG A 347 -23.81 3.50 -26.69
CA ARG A 347 -22.83 2.77 -27.53
C ARG A 347 -21.99 1.80 -26.69
N LEU A 348 -22.64 0.97 -25.85
CA LEU A 348 -21.96 -0.08 -25.07
C LEU A 348 -21.24 -1.09 -25.96
N GLU A 349 -21.66 -1.25 -27.22
CA GLU A 349 -20.99 -2.08 -28.20
C GLU A 349 -19.55 -1.63 -28.48
N TRP A 350 -19.27 -0.32 -28.49
CA TRP A 350 -17.92 0.20 -28.69
C TRP A 350 -17.00 -0.21 -27.54
N PHE A 351 -17.53 -0.13 -26.30
CA PHE A 351 -16.78 -0.63 -25.14
C PHE A 351 -16.54 -2.15 -25.24
N LEU A 352 -17.57 -2.94 -25.63
CA LEU A 352 -17.47 -4.39 -25.77
C LEU A 352 -16.33 -4.79 -26.72
N TRP A 353 -16.29 -4.21 -27.92
CA TRP A 353 -15.23 -4.49 -28.91
C TRP A 353 -13.85 -4.05 -28.42
N ALA A 354 -13.73 -2.82 -27.92
CA ALA A 354 -12.46 -2.30 -27.41
C ALA A 354 -11.92 -3.12 -26.22
N ALA A 355 -12.81 -3.49 -25.30
CA ALA A 355 -12.45 -4.30 -24.14
C ALA A 355 -12.05 -5.73 -24.53
N ALA A 356 -12.76 -6.35 -25.48
CA ALA A 356 -12.41 -7.68 -25.97
C ALA A 356 -11.03 -7.71 -26.65
N ILE A 357 -10.72 -6.71 -27.47
CA ILE A 357 -9.39 -6.58 -28.09
C ILE A 357 -8.35 -6.35 -26.99
N GLY A 358 -8.60 -5.38 -26.11
CA GLY A 358 -7.66 -5.00 -25.05
C GLY A 358 -7.31 -6.15 -24.13
N ILE A 359 -8.30 -6.89 -23.63
CA ILE A 359 -8.05 -8.00 -22.70
C ILE A 359 -7.30 -9.16 -23.34
N ASN A 360 -7.59 -9.47 -24.62
CA ASN A 360 -6.94 -10.56 -25.34
C ASN A 360 -5.53 -10.19 -25.86
N LEU A 361 -5.17 -8.92 -25.86
CA LEU A 361 -3.78 -8.48 -25.99
C LEU A 361 -3.07 -8.46 -24.64
N PHE A 362 -3.80 -8.11 -23.56
CA PHE A 362 -3.25 -7.95 -22.22
C PHE A 362 -2.77 -9.26 -21.59
N TRP A 363 -3.65 -10.28 -21.46
CA TRP A 363 -3.28 -11.50 -20.73
C TRP A 363 -2.10 -12.28 -21.35
N PRO A 364 -1.93 -12.38 -22.70
CA PRO A 364 -0.75 -13.01 -23.26
C PRO A 364 0.53 -12.21 -23.01
N SER A 365 0.42 -10.86 -23.05
CA SER A 365 1.55 -9.96 -22.75
C SER A 365 2.02 -10.12 -21.30
N VAL A 366 1.07 -10.17 -20.36
CA VAL A 366 1.36 -10.44 -18.93
C VAL A 366 2.02 -11.80 -18.77
N LEU A 367 1.47 -12.83 -19.39
CA LEU A 367 2.02 -14.18 -19.32
C LEU A 367 3.46 -14.24 -19.87
N ALA A 368 3.71 -13.60 -21.03
CA ALA A 368 5.04 -13.53 -21.64
C ALA A 368 6.05 -12.82 -20.72
N LEU A 369 5.66 -11.69 -20.09
CA LEU A 369 6.50 -10.98 -19.12
C LEU A 369 6.82 -11.87 -17.90
N LEU A 370 5.82 -12.56 -17.35
CA LEU A 370 6.03 -13.45 -16.20
C LEU A 370 6.92 -14.65 -16.53
N ILE A 371 6.83 -15.19 -17.74
CA ILE A 371 7.71 -16.27 -18.20
C ILE A 371 9.15 -15.74 -18.35
N ARG A 372 9.32 -14.54 -18.91
CA ARG A 372 10.63 -13.90 -19.07
C ARG A 372 11.30 -13.64 -17.73
N ASP A 373 10.58 -13.09 -16.78
CA ASP A 373 11.10 -12.81 -15.44
C ASP A 373 11.53 -14.10 -14.72
N ARG A 374 10.74 -15.20 -14.87
CA ARG A 374 11.11 -16.51 -14.32
C ARG A 374 12.39 -17.09 -14.94
N ARG A 375 12.61 -16.86 -16.25
CA ARG A 375 13.82 -17.33 -16.93
C ARG A 375 15.05 -16.54 -16.46
N ALA A 376 14.93 -15.23 -16.30
CA ALA A 376 15.99 -14.38 -15.76
C ALA A 376 16.39 -14.78 -14.31
N GLU A 377 15.40 -14.97 -13.41
CA GLU A 377 15.65 -15.44 -12.04
C GLU A 377 16.40 -16.81 -11.98
N ARG A 378 16.06 -17.74 -12.91
CA ARG A 378 16.75 -19.03 -12.99
C ARG A 378 18.20 -18.95 -13.50
N GLN A 379 18.49 -17.94 -14.33
CA GLN A 379 19.84 -17.70 -14.84
C GLN A 379 20.74 -17.02 -13.82
N GLU A 380 20.19 -16.14 -12.98
CA GLU A 380 20.94 -15.45 -11.93
C GLU A 380 21.22 -16.34 -10.70
N HIS A 381 20.37 -17.34 -10.40
CA HIS A 381 20.52 -18.24 -9.26
C HIS A 381 20.38 -19.73 -9.63
N PRO A 382 21.35 -20.32 -10.35
CA PRO A 382 21.25 -21.72 -10.79
C PRO A 382 21.22 -22.73 -9.64
N GLU A 383 21.87 -22.43 -8.50
CA GLU A 383 21.88 -23.32 -7.33
C GLU A 383 20.54 -23.45 -6.63
N THR A 384 19.73 -22.39 -6.60
CA THR A 384 18.37 -22.42 -6.00
C THR A 384 17.37 -23.18 -6.88
N ALA A 385 17.62 -23.25 -8.19
CA ALA A 385 16.79 -23.96 -9.15
C ALA A 385 16.94 -25.49 -9.03
N ALA A 386 18.12 -25.99 -8.65
CA ALA A 386 18.39 -27.42 -8.49
C ALA A 386 17.64 -28.05 -7.30
N HIS A 387 17.36 -27.28 -6.25
CA HIS A 387 16.60 -27.74 -5.08
C HIS A 387 15.08 -27.84 -5.30
N LEU A 388 14.55 -27.26 -6.38
CA LEU A 388 13.12 -27.25 -6.73
C LEU A 388 12.76 -28.25 -7.85
N ALA A 389 13.76 -28.95 -8.40
CA ALA A 389 13.51 -30.03 -9.36
C ALA A 389 12.90 -31.24 -8.63
N PRO A 390 11.85 -31.88 -9.15
CA PRO A 390 11.35 -33.10 -8.58
C PRO A 390 12.46 -34.13 -8.61
N ARG A 391 12.80 -34.73 -7.46
CA ARG A 391 13.77 -35.85 -7.39
C ARG A 391 13.28 -36.95 -8.33
N PRO A 392 14.14 -37.48 -9.20
CA PRO A 392 13.75 -38.66 -9.98
C PRO A 392 13.40 -39.78 -9.02
N VAL A 393 12.24 -40.33 -9.18
CA VAL A 393 11.84 -41.58 -8.48
C VAL A 393 12.80 -42.63 -8.98
N CYS A 394 13.76 -43.03 -8.13
CA CYS A 394 14.56 -44.20 -8.36
C CYS A 394 13.60 -45.40 -8.41
N ALA A 395 13.41 -45.94 -9.58
CA ALA A 395 12.81 -47.27 -9.74
C ALA A 395 13.86 -48.28 -9.26
N ASP A 396 13.71 -48.71 -8.03
CA ASP A 396 14.40 -49.92 -7.55
C ASP A 396 13.91 -51.05 -8.41
N ARG A 397 14.77 -51.48 -9.32
CA ARG A 397 14.64 -52.81 -9.97
C ARG A 397 15.30 -53.78 -9.04
N GLU A 398 14.47 -54.55 -8.34
CA GLU A 398 14.86 -55.84 -7.77
C GLU A 398 15.33 -56.76 -8.89
N ALA A 399 16.50 -57.34 -8.69
CA ALA A 399 16.95 -58.58 -9.32
C ALA A 399 17.47 -59.50 -8.21
#